data_986698289ef24fd209dee71e1a8e5583
#
_entry.id   986698289ef24fd209dee71e1a8e5583
#
_cell.length_a   1.000
_cell.length_b   1.000
_cell.length_c   1.000
_cell.angle_alpha   90.00
_cell.angle_beta   90.00
_cell.angle_gamma   90.00
#
_symmetry.space_group_name_H-M   'P 1'
#
loop_
_entity.id
_entity.type
_entity.pdbx_description
1 polymer ?
#
loop_
_entity_poly.entity_id
_entity_poly.type
_entity_poly.pdbx_seq_one_letter_code
_entity_poly.pdbx_strand_id
1 'polypeptide(L)'
;MTATRNRKTETIIYVVIWAIVVGLYLLDKMRGRAQMSLPLLDVAMVGGMVRTLLPFVGLFLINDMLLIPRLLLKNRFPAYFVCATLLVIMVWVVQYIDFVHHMQALRQGIEPFPHPHMRPLIPLPLLMDFTYAVLVVGCNIAVVLLFQRFDDRIERESLMKTNAESQLAYLKAQINPHFYMNMLNNIHGMIEIDAEKAQAMVLDMSHLMRYMLYDSSKPLISLADEVSFIRNYLRLMRQRFPENKLCMAENFPSQAEMQNINVHPLLFLVFVENAFKHGVSYRFHSFVNVEVQLMEGKIVFACINSCHPSVPSTSASAGIGLNNIRQRLELLYGGAADLDIIQSPSCYTVNLTIPRQ
;
A
#
# COMPACT_ATOMS: atom_id res chain seq x y z
N MET A 1 6.47 9.03 -6.83
CA MET A 1 7.89 9.22 -6.50
C MET A 1 8.64 8.08 -7.16
N THR A 2 9.39 8.33 -8.22
CA THR A 2 10.23 7.33 -8.91
C THR A 2 11.31 6.91 -7.92
N ALA A 3 11.28 5.64 -7.52
CA ALA A 3 12.33 5.03 -6.72
C ALA A 3 13.68 5.39 -7.36
N THR A 4 14.52 6.08 -6.64
CA THR A 4 15.88 6.40 -7.06
C THR A 4 16.63 5.08 -7.09
N ARG A 5 16.59 4.41 -8.26
CA ARG A 5 17.40 3.22 -8.61
C ARG A 5 18.77 3.43 -7.96
N ASN A 6 19.21 2.52 -7.15
CA ASN A 6 20.47 2.68 -6.43
C ASN A 6 21.65 2.49 -7.41
N ARG A 7 21.78 3.47 -8.33
CA ARG A 7 22.76 3.49 -9.43
C ARG A 7 24.18 3.24 -8.94
N LYS A 8 24.51 3.65 -7.71
CA LYS A 8 25.86 3.43 -7.15
C LYS A 8 26.16 1.95 -6.98
N THR A 9 25.26 1.19 -6.38
CA THR A 9 25.45 -0.26 -6.14
C THR A 9 25.49 -1.02 -7.47
N GLU A 10 24.59 -0.68 -8.39
CA GLU A 10 24.53 -1.26 -9.73
C GLU A 10 25.83 -1.00 -10.50
N THR A 11 26.33 0.26 -10.49
CA THR A 11 27.62 0.62 -11.11
C THR A 11 28.79 -0.15 -10.50
N ILE A 12 28.83 -0.33 -9.17
CA ILE A 12 29.87 -1.11 -8.51
C ILE A 12 29.86 -2.55 -9.00
N ILE A 13 28.68 -3.18 -9.10
CA ILE A 13 28.55 -4.55 -9.61
C ILE A 13 29.08 -4.66 -11.04
N TYR A 14 28.72 -3.73 -11.92
CA TYR A 14 29.21 -3.72 -13.29
C TYR A 14 30.74 -3.52 -13.36
N VAL A 15 31.29 -2.63 -12.55
CA VAL A 15 32.74 -2.43 -12.48
C VAL A 15 33.44 -3.72 -12.01
N VAL A 16 32.92 -4.42 -11.02
CA VAL A 16 33.47 -5.70 -10.57
C VAL A 16 33.37 -6.77 -11.66
N ILE A 17 32.23 -6.91 -12.33
CA ILE A 17 32.06 -7.86 -13.43
C ILE A 17 33.08 -7.60 -14.52
N TRP A 18 33.20 -6.35 -14.98
CA TRP A 18 34.14 -5.97 -16.03
C TRP A 18 35.60 -6.15 -15.58
N ALA A 19 35.96 -5.85 -14.34
CA ALA A 19 37.29 -6.11 -13.79
C ALA A 19 37.64 -7.60 -13.84
N ILE A 20 36.69 -8.48 -13.52
CA ILE A 20 36.87 -9.94 -13.61
C ILE A 20 37.06 -10.36 -15.09
N VAL A 21 36.20 -9.89 -16.00
CA VAL A 21 36.29 -10.22 -17.43
C VAL A 21 37.65 -9.78 -18.03
N VAL A 22 38.06 -8.55 -17.74
CA VAL A 22 39.38 -8.03 -18.18
C VAL A 22 40.52 -8.83 -17.55
N GLY A 23 40.43 -9.15 -16.25
CA GLY A 23 41.43 -9.93 -15.54
C GLY A 23 41.60 -11.34 -16.13
N LEU A 24 40.51 -12.03 -16.42
CA LEU A 24 40.52 -13.38 -17.02
C LEU A 24 41.10 -13.33 -18.45
N TYR A 25 40.72 -12.31 -19.24
CA TYR A 25 41.26 -12.13 -20.58
C TYR A 25 42.78 -11.88 -20.54
N LEU A 26 43.27 -11.03 -19.66
CA LEU A 26 44.71 -10.79 -19.46
C LEU A 26 45.46 -12.05 -19.09
N LEU A 27 44.93 -12.82 -18.12
CA LEU A 27 45.54 -14.09 -17.68
C LEU A 27 45.68 -15.10 -18.82
N ASP A 28 44.65 -15.23 -19.66
CA ASP A 28 44.70 -16.10 -20.84
C ASP A 28 45.76 -15.67 -21.84
N LYS A 29 45.80 -14.39 -22.18
CA LYS A 29 46.81 -13.84 -23.11
C LYS A 29 48.23 -13.92 -22.55
N MET A 30 48.46 -13.63 -21.27
CA MET A 30 49.77 -13.74 -20.63
C MET A 30 50.23 -15.20 -20.64
N ARG A 31 49.35 -16.17 -20.36
CA ARG A 31 49.68 -17.60 -20.41
C ARG A 31 50.12 -18.05 -21.80
N GLY A 32 49.43 -17.64 -22.87
CA GLY A 32 49.80 -17.94 -24.25
C GLY A 32 51.15 -17.33 -24.65
N ARG A 33 51.44 -16.11 -24.24
CA ARG A 33 52.72 -15.42 -24.51
C ARG A 33 53.91 -16.03 -23.76
N ALA A 34 53.67 -16.41 -22.49
CA ALA A 34 54.66 -17.10 -21.70
C ALA A 34 55.13 -18.42 -22.38
N GLN A 35 54.20 -19.17 -22.96
CA GLN A 35 54.50 -20.41 -23.70
C GLN A 35 55.32 -20.14 -24.98
N MET A 36 55.19 -18.94 -25.56
CA MET A 36 55.94 -18.53 -26.77
C MET A 36 57.23 -17.73 -26.43
N SER A 37 57.61 -17.61 -25.15
CA SER A 37 58.75 -16.80 -24.70
C SER A 37 58.73 -15.36 -25.16
N LEU A 38 57.53 -14.77 -25.34
CA LEU A 38 57.32 -13.39 -25.75
C LEU A 38 57.22 -12.47 -24.53
N PRO A 39 57.49 -11.16 -24.67
CA PRO A 39 57.30 -10.20 -23.57
C PRO A 39 55.85 -10.26 -23.07
N LEU A 40 55.64 -10.31 -21.75
CA LEU A 40 54.35 -10.46 -21.11
C LEU A 40 53.44 -9.23 -21.33
N LEU A 41 54.03 -8.07 -21.50
CA LEU A 41 53.33 -6.81 -21.78
C LEU A 41 54.07 -6.02 -22.87
N ASP A 42 53.42 -5.78 -24.00
CA ASP A 42 53.87 -4.85 -25.03
C ASP A 42 52.67 -4.09 -25.65
N VAL A 43 52.97 -3.08 -26.49
CA VAL A 43 51.98 -2.26 -27.16
C VAL A 43 51.04 -3.09 -28.05
N ALA A 44 51.57 -4.14 -28.68
CA ALA A 44 50.78 -5.02 -29.55
C ALA A 44 49.75 -5.82 -28.77
N MET A 45 50.09 -6.27 -27.53
CA MET A 45 49.15 -6.94 -26.64
C MET A 45 48.03 -6.02 -26.19
N VAL A 46 48.35 -4.80 -25.77
CA VAL A 46 47.36 -3.80 -25.35
C VAL A 46 46.43 -3.41 -26.51
N GLY A 47 47.00 -3.20 -27.70
CA GLY A 47 46.24 -2.92 -28.92
C GLY A 47 45.27 -4.05 -29.29
N GLY A 48 45.74 -5.31 -29.20
CA GLY A 48 44.89 -6.50 -29.41
C GLY A 48 43.76 -6.61 -28.37
N MET A 49 44.09 -6.34 -27.10
CA MET A 49 43.08 -6.34 -26.01
C MET A 49 41.98 -5.30 -26.26
N VAL A 50 42.36 -4.05 -26.58
CA VAL A 50 41.39 -2.98 -26.86
C VAL A 50 40.49 -3.38 -28.03
N ARG A 51 41.09 -3.90 -29.12
CA ARG A 51 40.36 -4.32 -30.32
C ARG A 51 39.33 -5.44 -30.02
N THR A 52 39.69 -6.40 -29.21
CA THR A 52 38.80 -7.51 -28.83
C THR A 52 37.70 -7.10 -27.86
N LEU A 53 38.05 -6.29 -26.81
CA LEU A 53 37.08 -5.96 -25.76
C LEU A 53 36.14 -4.79 -26.09
N LEU A 54 36.59 -3.84 -26.93
CA LEU A 54 35.82 -2.64 -27.27
C LEU A 54 34.43 -2.93 -27.83
N PRO A 55 34.23 -3.90 -28.76
CA PRO A 55 32.88 -4.27 -29.23
C PRO A 55 31.95 -4.80 -28.12
N PHE A 56 32.48 -5.55 -27.14
CA PHE A 56 31.70 -6.04 -26.02
C PHE A 56 31.32 -4.92 -25.03
N VAL A 57 32.23 -3.96 -24.82
CA VAL A 57 31.90 -2.75 -24.03
C VAL A 57 30.82 -1.93 -24.74
N GLY A 58 30.91 -1.77 -26.05
CA GLY A 58 29.88 -1.10 -26.84
C GLY A 58 28.53 -1.83 -26.77
N LEU A 59 28.54 -3.15 -26.92
CA LEU A 59 27.37 -4.01 -26.76
C LEU A 59 26.71 -3.77 -25.38
N PHE A 60 27.49 -3.83 -24.29
CA PHE A 60 27.02 -3.60 -22.93
C PHE A 60 26.40 -2.21 -22.79
N LEU A 61 27.09 -1.15 -23.21
CA LEU A 61 26.61 0.22 -23.05
C LEU A 61 25.34 0.49 -23.86
N ILE A 62 25.28 0.03 -25.11
CA ILE A 62 24.07 0.18 -25.93
C ILE A 62 22.89 -0.58 -25.31
N ASN A 63 23.14 -1.80 -24.82
CA ASN A 63 22.10 -2.59 -24.16
C ASN A 63 21.61 -1.93 -22.87
N ASP A 64 22.53 -1.48 -22.00
CA ASP A 64 22.19 -0.88 -20.69
C ASP A 64 21.54 0.51 -20.82
N MET A 65 22.07 1.38 -21.69
CA MET A 65 21.62 2.78 -21.78
C MET A 65 20.46 2.99 -22.74
N LEU A 66 20.29 2.12 -23.75
CA LEU A 66 19.29 2.32 -24.82
C LEU A 66 18.23 1.22 -24.84
N LEU A 67 18.60 -0.07 -24.92
CA LEU A 67 17.65 -1.15 -25.14
C LEU A 67 16.86 -1.44 -23.88
N ILE A 68 17.52 -1.61 -22.76
CA ILE A 68 16.85 -1.94 -21.48
C ILE A 68 15.84 -0.86 -21.08
N PRO A 69 16.21 0.44 -20.96
CA PRO A 69 15.27 1.45 -20.45
C PRO A 69 14.15 1.79 -21.45
N ARG A 70 14.40 1.64 -22.76
CA ARG A 70 13.41 2.02 -23.79
C ARG A 70 12.50 0.88 -24.22
N LEU A 71 12.95 -0.37 -24.13
CA LEU A 71 12.24 -1.53 -24.63
C LEU A 71 11.89 -2.53 -23.51
N LEU A 72 12.89 -3.01 -22.76
CA LEU A 72 12.68 -4.05 -21.74
C LEU A 72 11.81 -3.53 -20.57
N LEU A 73 12.17 -2.40 -19.98
CA LEU A 73 11.43 -1.80 -18.84
C LEU A 73 10.07 -1.20 -19.26
N LYS A 74 9.83 -1.00 -20.55
CA LYS A 74 8.53 -0.59 -21.10
C LYS A 74 7.68 -1.77 -21.59
N ASN A 75 8.02 -3.01 -21.18
CA ASN A 75 7.32 -4.24 -21.55
C ASN A 75 7.23 -4.51 -23.07
N ARG A 76 8.13 -3.93 -23.86
CA ARG A 76 8.22 -4.18 -25.31
C ARG A 76 9.18 -5.33 -25.59
N PHE A 77 8.93 -6.48 -24.96
CA PHE A 77 9.80 -7.65 -25.01
C PHE A 77 10.17 -8.11 -26.44
N PRO A 78 9.22 -8.27 -27.40
CA PRO A 78 9.59 -8.72 -28.75
C PRO A 78 10.59 -7.79 -29.44
N ALA A 79 10.36 -6.48 -29.35
CA ALA A 79 11.26 -5.49 -29.93
C ALA A 79 12.66 -5.51 -29.26
N TYR A 80 12.69 -5.69 -27.93
CA TYR A 80 13.93 -5.84 -27.19
C TYR A 80 14.75 -7.02 -27.68
N PHE A 81 14.17 -8.21 -27.75
CA PHE A 81 14.89 -9.43 -28.17
C PHE A 81 15.36 -9.35 -29.62
N VAL A 82 14.57 -8.78 -30.53
CA VAL A 82 15.01 -8.55 -31.91
C VAL A 82 16.21 -7.61 -31.98
N CYS A 83 16.14 -6.44 -31.30
CA CYS A 83 17.24 -5.50 -31.28
C CYS A 83 18.50 -6.06 -30.60
N ALA A 84 18.36 -6.76 -29.49
CA ALA A 84 19.48 -7.39 -28.78
C ALA A 84 20.15 -8.48 -29.63
N THR A 85 19.36 -9.33 -30.32
CA THR A 85 19.88 -10.35 -31.23
C THR A 85 20.64 -9.73 -32.39
N LEU A 86 20.08 -8.68 -33.03
CA LEU A 86 20.77 -7.95 -34.10
C LEU A 86 22.10 -7.32 -33.63
N LEU A 87 22.11 -6.78 -32.40
CA LEU A 87 23.31 -6.18 -31.83
C LEU A 87 24.38 -7.25 -31.54
N VAL A 88 24.01 -8.42 -31.02
CA VAL A 88 24.90 -9.57 -30.80
C VAL A 88 25.49 -10.05 -32.14
N ILE A 89 24.65 -10.19 -33.15
CA ILE A 89 25.10 -10.58 -34.51
C ILE A 89 26.09 -9.54 -35.09
N MET A 90 25.80 -8.25 -34.90
CA MET A 90 26.68 -7.18 -35.37
C MET A 90 28.06 -7.26 -34.70
N VAL A 91 28.10 -7.45 -33.38
CA VAL A 91 29.37 -7.63 -32.66
C VAL A 91 30.12 -8.86 -33.14
N TRP A 92 29.42 -9.98 -33.34
CA TRP A 92 30.01 -11.22 -33.84
C TRP A 92 30.59 -11.06 -35.25
N VAL A 93 29.91 -10.34 -36.15
CA VAL A 93 30.43 -10.03 -37.51
C VAL A 93 31.70 -9.16 -37.43
N VAL A 94 31.74 -8.17 -36.51
CA VAL A 94 32.96 -7.35 -36.32
C VAL A 94 34.13 -8.23 -35.86
N GLN A 95 33.93 -9.14 -34.93
CA GLN A 95 34.95 -10.07 -34.47
C GLN A 95 35.37 -11.06 -35.60
N TYR A 96 34.41 -11.51 -36.41
CA TYR A 96 34.74 -12.33 -37.58
C TYR A 96 35.65 -11.60 -38.59
N ILE A 97 35.36 -10.34 -38.89
CA ILE A 97 36.20 -9.53 -39.81
C ILE A 97 37.61 -9.36 -39.21
N ASP A 98 37.72 -9.04 -37.93
CA ASP A 98 39.01 -8.93 -37.24
C ASP A 98 39.81 -10.25 -37.28
N PHE A 99 39.14 -11.35 -37.02
CA PHE A 99 39.72 -12.70 -37.11
C PHE A 99 40.25 -13.00 -38.52
N VAL A 100 39.49 -12.72 -39.59
CA VAL A 100 39.91 -12.93 -41.00
C VAL A 100 41.12 -12.09 -41.32
N HIS A 101 41.13 -10.80 -40.93
CA HIS A 101 42.28 -9.92 -41.15
C HIS A 101 43.53 -10.40 -40.41
N HIS A 102 43.37 -10.86 -39.17
CA HIS A 102 44.50 -11.41 -38.40
C HIS A 102 45.06 -12.69 -39.03
N MET A 103 44.20 -13.58 -39.50
CA MET A 103 44.59 -14.81 -40.20
C MET A 103 45.25 -14.54 -41.54
N GLN A 104 44.85 -13.49 -42.28
CA GLN A 104 45.49 -13.10 -43.51
C GLN A 104 46.91 -12.55 -43.25
N ALA A 105 47.09 -11.73 -42.22
CA ALA A 105 48.40 -11.18 -41.82
C ALA A 105 49.37 -12.32 -41.41
N LEU A 106 48.88 -13.32 -40.67
CA LEU A 106 49.69 -14.50 -40.32
C LEU A 106 50.10 -15.30 -41.54
N ARG A 107 49.24 -15.44 -42.59
CA ARG A 107 49.56 -16.17 -43.81
C ARG A 107 50.63 -15.50 -44.69
N GLN A 108 50.73 -14.17 -44.60
CA GLN A 108 51.75 -13.43 -45.35
C GLN A 108 53.16 -13.55 -44.74
N GLY A 109 53.29 -14.03 -43.50
CA GLY A 109 54.53 -14.10 -42.73
C GLY A 109 55.02 -15.51 -42.37
N ILE A 110 54.27 -16.55 -42.63
CA ILE A 110 54.55 -17.92 -42.15
C ILE A 110 54.30 -18.94 -43.26
N GLU A 111 55.22 -19.91 -43.40
CA GLU A 111 55.10 -21.06 -44.31
C GLU A 111 53.79 -21.85 -44.13
N PRO A 112 53.29 -22.57 -45.19
CA PRO A 112 51.95 -23.16 -45.17
C PRO A 112 51.82 -24.21 -44.07
N PHE A 113 50.70 -24.17 -43.42
CA PHE A 113 50.31 -25.16 -42.36
C PHE A 113 50.43 -26.59 -42.86
N PRO A 114 51.03 -27.52 -42.07
CA PRO A 114 51.32 -28.88 -42.52
C PRO A 114 50.09 -29.81 -42.60
N HIS A 115 48.88 -29.40 -42.19
CA HIS A 115 47.68 -30.27 -42.20
C HIS A 115 46.43 -29.56 -42.81
N PRO A 116 46.10 -29.79 -44.06
CA PRO A 116 44.96 -29.14 -44.74
C PRO A 116 43.58 -29.77 -44.42
N HIS A 117 43.49 -30.81 -43.63
CA HIS A 117 42.32 -31.67 -43.66
C HIS A 117 41.29 -31.52 -42.51
N MET A 118 41.52 -30.67 -41.53
CA MET A 118 40.51 -30.39 -40.52
C MET A 118 40.33 -28.87 -40.31
N ARG A 119 39.52 -28.26 -41.17
CA ARG A 119 38.98 -26.93 -40.91
C ARG A 119 37.63 -27.10 -40.23
N PRO A 120 37.47 -26.82 -38.94
CA PRO A 120 36.12 -26.74 -38.35
C PRO A 120 35.30 -25.69 -39.08
N LEU A 121 34.03 -25.97 -39.32
CA LEU A 121 33.12 -25.08 -40.05
C LEU A 121 33.10 -23.67 -39.46
N ILE A 122 33.26 -23.57 -38.12
CA ILE A 122 33.40 -22.31 -37.36
C ILE A 122 34.65 -22.45 -36.50
N PRO A 123 35.61 -21.52 -36.57
CA PRO A 123 36.76 -21.50 -35.66
C PRO A 123 36.33 -21.33 -34.18
N LEU A 124 36.94 -22.14 -33.31
CA LEU A 124 36.65 -22.10 -31.89
C LEU A 124 36.66 -20.69 -31.22
N PRO A 125 37.62 -19.78 -31.56
CA PRO A 125 37.58 -18.41 -31.02
C PRO A 125 36.29 -17.67 -31.35
N LEU A 126 35.77 -17.78 -32.58
CA LEU A 126 34.50 -17.10 -32.96
C LEU A 126 33.27 -17.66 -32.27
N LEU A 127 33.28 -18.95 -31.94
CA LEU A 127 32.21 -19.52 -31.10
C LEU A 127 32.27 -18.97 -29.66
N MET A 128 33.50 -18.81 -29.14
CA MET A 128 33.68 -18.20 -27.79
C MET A 128 33.24 -16.75 -27.78
N ASP A 129 33.59 -15.94 -28.81
CA ASP A 129 33.14 -14.55 -28.91
C ASP A 129 31.63 -14.42 -28.97
N PHE A 130 30.95 -15.30 -29.69
CA PHE A 130 29.50 -15.34 -29.71
C PHE A 130 28.92 -15.64 -28.29
N THR A 131 29.48 -16.65 -27.60
CA THR A 131 29.03 -16.99 -26.24
C THR A 131 29.27 -15.84 -25.25
N TYR A 132 30.37 -15.13 -25.34
CA TYR A 132 30.65 -13.95 -24.52
C TYR A 132 29.66 -12.82 -24.79
N ALA A 133 29.31 -12.55 -26.05
CA ALA A 133 28.32 -11.54 -26.39
C ALA A 133 26.94 -11.86 -25.77
N VAL A 134 26.50 -13.12 -25.85
CA VAL A 134 25.26 -13.57 -25.23
C VAL A 134 25.31 -13.48 -23.69
N LEU A 135 26.45 -13.85 -23.09
CA LEU A 135 26.63 -13.74 -21.64
C LEU A 135 26.60 -12.29 -21.16
N VAL A 136 27.24 -11.34 -21.89
CA VAL A 136 27.20 -9.92 -21.54
C VAL A 136 25.77 -9.40 -21.52
N VAL A 137 24.98 -9.71 -22.54
CA VAL A 137 23.57 -9.31 -22.58
C VAL A 137 22.76 -9.99 -21.47
N GLY A 138 22.94 -11.29 -21.28
CA GLY A 138 22.24 -12.07 -20.26
C GLY A 138 22.53 -11.61 -18.84
N CYS A 139 23.79 -11.38 -18.51
CA CYS A 139 24.19 -10.84 -17.20
C CYS A 139 23.61 -9.43 -16.96
N ASN A 140 23.64 -8.57 -17.99
CA ASN A 140 23.07 -7.24 -17.87
C ASN A 140 21.55 -7.30 -17.59
N ILE A 141 20.80 -8.10 -18.34
CA ILE A 141 19.36 -8.32 -18.08
C ILE A 141 19.15 -8.85 -16.66
N ALA A 142 19.91 -9.86 -16.24
CA ALA A 142 19.76 -10.48 -14.93
C ALA A 142 19.98 -9.46 -13.79
N VAL A 143 21.02 -8.63 -13.88
CA VAL A 143 21.31 -7.58 -12.90
C VAL A 143 20.15 -6.59 -12.82
N VAL A 144 19.70 -6.06 -13.96
CA VAL A 144 18.60 -5.09 -13.99
C VAL A 144 17.30 -5.66 -13.43
N LEU A 145 16.94 -6.89 -13.81
CA LEU A 145 15.73 -7.54 -13.30
C LEU A 145 15.80 -7.85 -11.80
N LEU A 146 16.98 -8.21 -11.29
CA LEU A 146 17.18 -8.40 -9.85
C LEU A 146 16.96 -7.09 -9.08
N PHE A 147 17.58 -5.99 -9.53
CA PHE A 147 17.38 -4.69 -8.88
C PHE A 147 15.94 -4.23 -8.93
N GLN A 148 15.26 -4.39 -10.08
CA GLN A 148 13.85 -4.07 -10.19
C GLN A 148 12.99 -4.88 -9.20
N ARG A 149 13.26 -6.18 -9.05
CA ARG A 149 12.57 -7.02 -8.07
C ARG A 149 12.79 -6.57 -6.62
N PHE A 150 13.99 -6.14 -6.29
CA PHE A 150 14.28 -5.60 -4.96
C PHE A 150 13.55 -4.29 -4.70
N ASP A 151 13.54 -3.36 -5.67
CA ASP A 151 12.84 -2.09 -5.55
C ASP A 151 11.31 -2.30 -5.40
N ASP A 152 10.71 -3.15 -6.23
CA ASP A 152 9.29 -3.52 -6.17
C ASP A 152 8.93 -4.15 -4.80
N ARG A 153 9.82 -4.95 -4.23
CA ARG A 153 9.61 -5.57 -2.93
C ARG A 153 9.62 -4.54 -1.80
N ILE A 154 10.60 -3.64 -1.79
CA ILE A 154 10.70 -2.56 -0.79
C ILE A 154 9.45 -1.65 -0.87
N GLU A 155 9.01 -1.30 -2.07
CA GLU A 155 7.80 -0.49 -2.26
C GLU A 155 6.55 -1.19 -1.72
N ARG A 156 6.36 -2.49 -2.03
CA ARG A 156 5.25 -3.28 -1.49
C ARG A 156 5.27 -3.36 0.03
N GLU A 157 6.42 -3.60 0.64
CA GLU A 157 6.57 -3.64 2.10
C GLU A 157 6.23 -2.29 2.73
N SER A 158 6.64 -1.17 2.12
CA SER A 158 6.31 0.17 2.59
C SER A 158 4.83 0.49 2.50
N LEU A 159 4.17 0.09 1.40
CA LEU A 159 2.73 0.25 1.20
C LEU A 159 1.93 -0.59 2.20
N MET A 160 2.34 -1.84 2.44
CA MET A 160 1.70 -2.71 3.44
C MET A 160 1.81 -2.11 4.84
N LYS A 161 2.98 -1.57 5.21
CA LYS A 161 3.20 -0.91 6.49
C LYS A 161 2.30 0.33 6.65
N THR A 162 2.26 1.20 5.64
CA THR A 162 1.43 2.42 5.67
C THR A 162 -0.07 2.06 5.74
N ASN A 163 -0.51 1.02 5.04
CA ASN A 163 -1.89 0.55 5.11
C ASN A 163 -2.22 0.00 6.51
N ALA A 164 -1.33 -0.80 7.11
CA ALA A 164 -1.53 -1.31 8.46
C ALA A 164 -1.56 -0.18 9.51
N GLU A 165 -0.69 0.83 9.40
CA GLU A 165 -0.70 2.01 10.25
C GLU A 165 -2.00 2.82 10.10
N SER A 166 -2.49 2.98 8.86
CA SER A 166 -3.76 3.66 8.59
C SER A 166 -4.96 2.90 9.15
N GLN A 167 -4.98 1.57 9.03
CA GLN A 167 -6.01 0.73 9.63
C GLN A 167 -5.98 0.80 11.16
N LEU A 168 -4.80 0.78 11.78
CA LEU A 168 -4.64 0.93 13.21
C LEU A 168 -5.11 2.31 13.69
N ALA A 169 -4.78 3.37 12.96
CA ALA A 169 -5.24 4.72 13.27
C ALA A 169 -6.76 4.84 13.14
N TYR A 170 -7.34 4.22 12.12
CA TYR A 170 -8.80 4.14 11.93
C TYR A 170 -9.48 3.42 13.10
N LEU A 171 -8.95 2.25 13.50
CA LEU A 171 -9.46 1.50 14.66
C LEU A 171 -9.35 2.29 15.96
N LYS A 172 -8.22 2.98 16.18
CA LYS A 172 -8.04 3.87 17.35
C LYS A 172 -9.00 5.05 17.34
N ALA A 173 -9.30 5.62 16.17
CA ALA A 173 -10.24 6.73 16.05
C ALA A 173 -11.70 6.33 16.32
N GLN A 174 -12.06 5.06 16.14
CA GLN A 174 -13.37 4.53 16.51
C GLN A 174 -13.59 4.47 18.02
N ILE A 175 -12.52 4.45 18.81
CA ILE A 175 -12.59 4.55 20.27
C ILE A 175 -12.54 6.04 20.59
N ASN A 176 -13.66 6.63 21.04
CA ASN A 176 -13.67 8.00 21.54
C ASN A 176 -13.00 8.05 22.94
N PRO A 177 -11.68 8.35 23.05
CA PRO A 177 -10.97 8.26 24.33
C PRO A 177 -11.57 9.20 25.39
N HIS A 178 -12.04 10.36 24.95
CA HIS A 178 -12.64 11.36 25.82
C HIS A 178 -13.97 10.88 26.44
N PHE A 179 -14.78 10.13 25.68
CA PHE A 179 -15.99 9.52 26.22
C PHE A 179 -15.66 8.54 27.36
N TYR A 180 -14.70 7.66 27.16
CA TYR A 180 -14.30 6.67 28.16
C TYR A 180 -13.69 7.31 29.40
N MET A 181 -12.82 8.29 29.23
CA MET A 181 -12.23 9.02 30.36
C MET A 181 -13.31 9.72 31.19
N ASN A 182 -14.28 10.35 30.53
CA ASN A 182 -15.41 10.99 31.23
C ASN A 182 -16.29 9.97 31.99
N MET A 183 -16.52 8.78 31.38
CA MET A 183 -17.29 7.73 32.06
C MET A 183 -16.54 7.15 33.26
N LEU A 184 -15.24 6.90 33.15
CA LEU A 184 -14.41 6.45 34.27
C LEU A 184 -14.40 7.48 35.41
N ASN A 185 -14.29 8.76 35.10
CA ASN A 185 -14.36 9.85 36.10
C ASN A 185 -15.74 9.90 36.78
N ASN A 186 -16.83 9.67 36.01
CA ASN A 186 -18.17 9.64 36.58
C ASN A 186 -18.37 8.41 37.50
N ILE A 187 -17.88 7.24 37.07
CA ILE A 187 -17.91 6.01 37.90
C ILE A 187 -17.12 6.24 39.18
N HIS A 188 -15.92 6.82 39.07
CA HIS A 188 -15.08 7.11 40.24
C HIS A 188 -15.82 8.03 41.24
N GLY A 189 -16.42 9.13 40.75
CA GLY A 189 -17.23 9.99 41.61
C GLY A 189 -18.49 9.32 42.21
N MET A 190 -19.07 8.32 41.52
CA MET A 190 -20.24 7.62 41.99
C MET A 190 -19.90 6.58 43.06
N ILE A 191 -18.67 6.05 43.13
CA ILE A 191 -18.29 5.02 44.12
C ILE A 191 -18.52 5.50 45.55
N GLU A 192 -18.26 6.75 45.84
CA GLU A 192 -18.44 7.33 47.19
C GLU A 192 -19.91 7.66 47.49
N ILE A 193 -20.73 7.86 46.45
CA ILE A 193 -22.14 8.30 46.58
C ILE A 193 -23.08 7.08 46.62
N ASP A 194 -22.90 6.15 45.66
CA ASP A 194 -23.75 4.96 45.46
C ASP A 194 -22.93 3.86 44.79
N ALA A 195 -22.39 2.97 45.58
CA ALA A 195 -21.51 1.89 45.10
C ALA A 195 -22.26 0.89 44.19
N GLU A 196 -23.56 0.62 44.42
CA GLU A 196 -24.35 -0.30 43.57
C GLU A 196 -24.54 0.33 42.17
N LYS A 197 -24.86 1.59 42.13
CA LYS A 197 -24.99 2.34 40.88
C LYS A 197 -23.64 2.43 40.10
N ALA A 198 -22.54 2.66 40.82
CA ALA A 198 -21.20 2.65 40.21
C ALA A 198 -20.87 1.26 39.61
N GLN A 199 -21.22 0.17 40.30
CA GLN A 199 -21.04 -1.18 39.82
C GLN A 199 -21.88 -1.46 38.55
N ALA A 200 -23.13 -1.01 38.51
CA ALA A 200 -23.97 -1.10 37.32
C ALA A 200 -23.38 -0.33 36.13
N MET A 201 -22.83 0.88 36.37
CA MET A 201 -22.14 1.68 35.34
C MET A 201 -20.91 0.97 34.77
N VAL A 202 -20.12 0.26 35.59
CA VAL A 202 -18.96 -0.54 35.11
C VAL A 202 -19.42 -1.65 34.19
N LEU A 203 -20.53 -2.34 34.53
CA LEU A 203 -21.08 -3.41 33.69
C LEU A 203 -21.60 -2.86 32.35
N ASP A 204 -22.37 -1.77 32.37
CA ASP A 204 -22.87 -1.13 31.16
C ASP A 204 -21.72 -0.68 30.27
N MET A 205 -20.65 -0.09 30.84
CA MET A 205 -19.46 0.30 30.13
C MET A 205 -18.71 -0.90 29.51
N SER A 206 -18.62 -2.02 30.23
CA SER A 206 -18.01 -3.25 29.74
C SER A 206 -18.77 -3.81 28.52
N HIS A 207 -20.12 -3.76 28.55
CA HIS A 207 -20.93 -4.14 27.38
C HIS A 207 -20.70 -3.25 26.17
N LEU A 208 -20.63 -1.93 26.36
CA LEU A 208 -20.34 -0.98 25.29
C LEU A 208 -18.94 -1.22 24.70
N MET A 209 -17.92 -1.42 25.55
CA MET A 209 -16.57 -1.71 25.09
C MET A 209 -16.49 -3.01 24.28
N ARG A 210 -17.15 -4.06 24.73
CA ARG A 210 -17.18 -5.34 24.00
C ARG A 210 -17.76 -5.18 22.62
N TYR A 211 -18.89 -4.51 22.49
CA TYR A 211 -19.51 -4.23 21.20
C TYR A 211 -18.56 -3.45 20.27
N MET A 212 -17.93 -2.38 20.79
CA MET A 212 -17.02 -1.55 20.00
C MET A 212 -15.74 -2.27 19.57
N LEU A 213 -15.26 -3.24 20.37
CA LEU A 213 -14.03 -3.97 20.06
C LEU A 213 -14.27 -5.16 19.13
N TYR A 214 -15.40 -5.85 19.25
CA TYR A 214 -15.66 -7.11 18.55
C TYR A 214 -16.74 -6.99 17.47
N ASP A 215 -17.87 -6.37 17.77
CA ASP A 215 -19.01 -6.35 16.86
C ASP A 215 -18.91 -5.23 15.82
N SER A 216 -18.29 -4.12 16.16
CA SER A 216 -18.09 -3.01 15.23
C SER A 216 -17.11 -3.33 14.09
N SER A 217 -16.32 -4.41 14.21
CA SER A 217 -15.40 -4.86 13.14
C SER A 217 -16.08 -5.73 12.08
N LYS A 218 -17.30 -6.18 12.31
CA LYS A 218 -18.07 -6.96 11.34
C LYS A 218 -18.62 -6.05 10.24
N PRO A 219 -18.76 -6.54 9.01
CA PRO A 219 -19.33 -5.73 7.92
C PRO A 219 -20.80 -5.39 8.14
N LEU A 220 -21.56 -6.32 8.73
CA LEU A 220 -22.97 -6.19 9.07
C LEU A 220 -23.25 -6.87 10.42
N ILE A 221 -24.22 -6.32 11.15
CA ILE A 221 -24.73 -6.86 12.41
C ILE A 221 -26.26 -6.82 12.41
N SER A 222 -26.91 -7.52 13.34
CA SER A 222 -28.35 -7.42 13.47
C SER A 222 -28.78 -6.02 13.97
N LEU A 223 -29.90 -5.52 13.48
CA LEU A 223 -30.51 -4.28 13.98
C LEU A 223 -30.81 -4.38 15.49
N ALA A 224 -31.14 -5.58 15.96
CA ALA A 224 -31.34 -5.83 17.38
C ALA A 224 -30.08 -5.56 18.23
N ASP A 225 -28.89 -5.94 17.72
CA ASP A 225 -27.62 -5.70 18.40
C ASP A 225 -27.26 -4.21 18.40
N GLU A 226 -27.44 -3.52 17.26
CA GLU A 226 -27.21 -2.07 17.15
C GLU A 226 -28.14 -1.29 18.09
N VAL A 227 -29.45 -1.63 18.12
CA VAL A 227 -30.41 -0.99 19.03
C VAL A 227 -30.13 -1.33 20.51
N SER A 228 -29.71 -2.57 20.82
CA SER A 228 -29.25 -2.93 22.15
C SER A 228 -28.07 -2.10 22.61
N PHE A 229 -27.11 -1.87 21.73
CA PHE A 229 -25.98 -1.00 21.99
C PHE A 229 -26.42 0.45 22.27
N ILE A 230 -27.30 1.01 21.44
CA ILE A 230 -27.86 2.36 21.65
C ILE A 230 -28.61 2.43 22.98
N ARG A 231 -29.41 1.42 23.34
CA ARG A 231 -30.13 1.36 24.61
C ARG A 231 -29.18 1.36 25.82
N ASN A 232 -28.08 0.60 25.74
CA ASN A 232 -27.05 0.59 26.77
C ASN A 232 -26.35 1.96 26.89
N TYR A 233 -26.08 2.60 25.75
CA TYR A 233 -25.51 3.95 25.72
C TYR A 233 -26.46 4.98 26.36
N LEU A 234 -27.74 4.96 26.01
CA LEU A 234 -28.75 5.85 26.59
C LEU A 234 -28.86 5.64 28.10
N ARG A 235 -28.86 4.37 28.59
CA ARG A 235 -28.88 4.04 30.01
C ARG A 235 -27.69 4.64 30.76
N LEU A 236 -26.49 4.51 30.18
CA LEU A 236 -25.28 5.06 30.77
C LEU A 236 -25.32 6.61 30.81
N MET A 237 -25.81 7.22 29.73
CA MET A 237 -25.96 8.68 29.68
C MET A 237 -27.03 9.20 30.66
N ARG A 238 -28.10 8.48 30.87
CA ARG A 238 -29.14 8.81 31.89
C ARG A 238 -28.55 8.91 33.27
N GLN A 239 -27.63 8.03 33.63
CA GLN A 239 -27.01 8.00 34.97
C GLN A 239 -26.08 9.20 35.21
N ARG A 240 -25.61 9.86 34.11
CA ARG A 240 -24.73 11.00 34.18
C ARG A 240 -25.43 12.32 34.55
N PHE A 241 -26.72 12.44 34.23
CA PHE A 241 -27.48 13.67 34.44
C PHE A 241 -28.52 13.51 35.53
N PRO A 242 -28.83 14.56 36.33
CA PRO A 242 -29.93 14.53 37.29
C PRO A 242 -31.26 14.29 36.57
N GLU A 243 -32.13 13.47 37.19
CA GLU A 243 -33.43 13.10 36.61
C GLU A 243 -34.33 14.30 36.29
N ASN A 244 -34.22 15.36 37.08
CA ASN A 244 -34.97 16.62 36.88
C ASN A 244 -34.42 17.51 35.78
N LYS A 245 -33.30 17.15 35.11
CA LYS A 245 -32.66 17.96 34.09
C LYS A 245 -32.73 17.34 32.69
N LEU A 246 -32.89 16.01 32.61
CA LEU A 246 -32.88 15.31 31.33
C LEU A 246 -34.10 14.40 31.19
N CYS A 247 -34.96 14.70 30.23
CA CYS A 247 -36.05 13.81 29.83
C CYS A 247 -35.59 12.97 28.63
N MET A 248 -35.69 11.64 28.74
CA MET A 248 -35.32 10.73 27.67
C MET A 248 -36.46 9.80 27.31
N ALA A 249 -36.79 9.73 26.03
CA ALA A 249 -37.74 8.75 25.48
C ALA A 249 -37.04 7.87 24.45
N GLU A 250 -37.38 6.60 24.45
CA GLU A 250 -36.93 5.64 23.47
C GLU A 250 -38.12 4.86 22.92
N ASN A 251 -38.18 4.70 21.61
CA ASN A 251 -39.20 3.94 20.92
C ASN A 251 -38.54 3.03 19.88
N PHE A 252 -38.43 1.74 20.18
CA PHE A 252 -37.80 0.73 19.34
C PHE A 252 -38.74 -0.42 19.07
N PRO A 253 -38.70 -1.04 17.89
CA PRO A 253 -39.43 -2.27 17.58
C PRO A 253 -39.06 -3.39 18.54
N SER A 254 -39.85 -4.45 18.58
CA SER A 254 -39.54 -5.63 19.39
C SER A 254 -38.25 -6.30 18.90
N GLN A 255 -37.54 -6.98 19.80
CA GLN A 255 -36.31 -7.67 19.48
C GLN A 255 -36.50 -8.71 18.37
N ALA A 256 -37.63 -9.40 18.36
CA ALA A 256 -37.98 -10.42 17.35
C ALA A 256 -38.09 -9.81 15.94
N GLU A 257 -38.64 -8.60 15.82
CA GLU A 257 -38.78 -7.91 14.52
C GLU A 257 -37.44 -7.44 13.98
N MET A 258 -36.48 -7.12 14.84
CA MET A 258 -35.17 -6.57 14.47
C MET A 258 -34.09 -7.63 14.19
N GLN A 259 -34.31 -8.89 14.67
CA GLN A 259 -33.26 -9.91 14.73
C GLN A 259 -32.77 -10.36 13.32
N ASN A 260 -33.65 -10.33 12.32
CA ASN A 260 -33.37 -10.77 10.95
C ASN A 260 -33.09 -9.59 9.99
N ILE A 261 -32.84 -8.41 10.53
CA ILE A 261 -32.53 -7.22 9.74
C ILE A 261 -31.08 -6.86 10.01
N ASN A 262 -30.30 -6.70 8.95
CA ASN A 262 -28.90 -6.35 9.06
C ASN A 262 -28.66 -4.85 8.81
N VAL A 263 -27.71 -4.29 9.56
CA VAL A 263 -27.28 -2.90 9.44
C VAL A 263 -25.76 -2.81 9.61
N HIS A 264 -25.17 -1.74 9.13
CA HIS A 264 -23.78 -1.46 9.43
C HIS A 264 -23.61 -1.02 10.88
N PRO A 265 -22.57 -1.50 11.60
CA PRO A 265 -22.36 -1.18 13.02
C PRO A 265 -22.05 0.30 13.24
N LEU A 266 -22.40 0.80 14.43
CA LEU A 266 -22.14 2.19 14.86
C LEU A 266 -22.73 3.26 13.91
N LEU A 267 -23.84 2.94 13.25
CA LEU A 267 -24.48 3.87 12.32
C LEU A 267 -25.27 4.95 13.06
N PHE A 268 -26.01 4.56 14.09
CA PHE A 268 -26.88 5.45 14.85
C PHE A 268 -26.18 6.18 15.98
N LEU A 269 -25.07 5.61 16.51
CA LEU A 269 -24.34 6.16 17.64
C LEU A 269 -23.93 7.62 17.45
N VAL A 270 -23.46 7.98 16.25
CA VAL A 270 -22.96 9.33 15.98
C VAL A 270 -24.05 10.39 16.17
N PHE A 271 -25.29 10.09 15.81
CA PHE A 271 -26.40 11.00 15.98
C PHE A 271 -26.82 11.11 17.45
N VAL A 272 -26.83 9.98 18.16
CA VAL A 272 -27.12 9.95 19.59
C VAL A 272 -26.02 10.68 20.38
N GLU A 273 -24.74 10.46 20.06
CA GLU A 273 -23.63 11.17 20.69
C GLU A 273 -23.73 12.68 20.46
N ASN A 274 -24.05 13.11 19.25
CA ASN A 274 -24.27 14.53 18.92
C ASN A 274 -25.43 15.12 19.71
N ALA A 275 -26.53 14.36 19.89
CA ALA A 275 -27.67 14.81 20.69
C ALA A 275 -27.30 15.10 22.15
N PHE A 276 -26.46 14.24 22.75
CA PHE A 276 -25.97 14.52 24.13
C PHE A 276 -24.94 15.63 24.17
N LYS A 277 -24.05 15.71 23.20
CA LYS A 277 -22.99 16.72 23.16
C LYS A 277 -23.52 18.14 22.97
N HIS A 278 -24.56 18.30 22.15
CA HIS A 278 -25.06 19.61 21.72
C HIS A 278 -26.45 19.93 22.26
N GLY A 279 -27.24 18.91 22.63
CA GLY A 279 -28.61 19.04 23.07
C GLY A 279 -28.83 19.00 24.58
N VAL A 280 -27.84 18.54 25.37
CA VAL A 280 -28.02 18.40 26.82
C VAL A 280 -27.21 19.41 27.60
N SER A 281 -27.85 20.04 28.59
CA SER A 281 -27.25 21.08 29.45
C SER A 281 -27.50 20.78 30.94
N TYR A 282 -26.50 21.01 31.78
CA TYR A 282 -26.65 20.95 33.21
C TYR A 282 -27.46 22.15 33.76
N ARG A 283 -27.58 23.26 32.98
CA ARG A 283 -28.26 24.48 33.41
C ARG A 283 -29.74 24.51 33.05
N PHE A 284 -30.10 23.93 31.88
CA PHE A 284 -31.44 24.00 31.34
C PHE A 284 -32.07 22.59 31.29
N HIS A 285 -33.40 22.53 31.34
CA HIS A 285 -34.11 21.28 31.03
C HIS A 285 -33.86 20.87 29.60
N SER A 286 -33.49 19.65 29.44
CA SER A 286 -33.11 19.09 28.15
C SER A 286 -33.90 17.82 27.87
N PHE A 287 -34.06 17.48 26.60
CA PHE A 287 -34.63 16.20 26.20
C PHE A 287 -33.83 15.57 25.06
N VAL A 288 -33.87 14.24 25.02
CA VAL A 288 -33.35 13.41 23.93
C VAL A 288 -34.33 12.29 23.66
N ASN A 289 -34.87 12.24 22.44
CA ASN A 289 -35.79 11.19 22.00
C ASN A 289 -35.12 10.42 20.85
N VAL A 290 -35.08 9.09 20.98
CA VAL A 290 -34.50 8.20 19.96
C VAL A 290 -35.56 7.19 19.54
N GLU A 291 -35.76 7.09 18.25
CA GLU A 291 -36.78 6.21 17.68
C GLU A 291 -36.22 5.43 16.50
N VAL A 292 -36.62 4.16 16.38
CA VAL A 292 -36.43 3.32 15.19
C VAL A 292 -37.77 2.78 14.77
N GLN A 293 -38.11 2.96 13.51
CA GLN A 293 -39.32 2.44 12.91
C GLN A 293 -38.97 1.52 11.73
N LEU A 294 -39.71 0.42 11.60
CA LEU A 294 -39.61 -0.49 10.47
C LEU A 294 -40.75 -0.20 9.50
N MET A 295 -40.40 0.23 8.30
CA MET A 295 -41.35 0.43 7.20
C MET A 295 -41.08 -0.62 6.10
N GLU A 296 -41.99 -0.72 5.10
CA GLU A 296 -41.79 -1.64 3.98
C GLU A 296 -40.45 -1.39 3.28
N GLY A 297 -39.51 -2.35 3.43
CA GLY A 297 -38.19 -2.30 2.80
C GLY A 297 -37.23 -1.25 3.36
N LYS A 298 -37.59 -0.51 4.42
CA LYS A 298 -36.79 0.58 4.98
C LYS A 298 -36.73 0.55 6.50
N ILE A 299 -35.66 1.11 7.04
CA ILE A 299 -35.47 1.42 8.44
C ILE A 299 -35.44 2.93 8.56
N VAL A 300 -36.27 3.50 9.42
CA VAL A 300 -36.27 4.92 9.75
C VAL A 300 -35.77 5.10 11.17
N PHE A 301 -34.68 5.82 11.31
CA PHE A 301 -34.12 6.22 12.59
C PHE A 301 -34.35 7.71 12.77
N ALA A 302 -34.88 8.10 13.93
CA ALA A 302 -35.05 9.50 14.32
C ALA A 302 -34.36 9.79 15.65
N CYS A 303 -33.64 10.91 15.71
CA CYS A 303 -33.05 11.41 16.94
C CYS A 303 -33.39 12.89 17.09
N ILE A 304 -34.10 13.24 18.15
CA ILE A 304 -34.58 14.60 18.42
C ILE A 304 -34.03 15.05 19.78
N ASN A 305 -33.39 16.19 19.80
CA ASN A 305 -32.87 16.77 21.05
C ASN A 305 -33.19 18.26 21.20
N SER A 306 -33.22 18.72 22.43
CA SER A 306 -33.36 20.15 22.74
C SER A 306 -32.21 20.98 22.15
N CYS A 307 -32.53 22.22 21.74
CA CYS A 307 -31.53 23.25 21.46
C CYS A 307 -31.57 24.29 22.56
N HIS A 308 -30.41 24.68 23.02
CA HIS A 308 -30.27 25.77 24.03
C HIS A 308 -29.62 26.98 23.37
N PRO A 309 -29.97 28.22 23.77
CA PRO A 309 -29.27 29.39 23.29
C PRO A 309 -27.80 29.23 23.67
N SER A 310 -26.99 28.91 22.72
CA SER A 310 -25.59 28.57 22.94
C SER A 310 -24.78 29.79 23.21
N VAL A 311 -23.89 29.71 24.18
CA VAL A 311 -22.59 30.33 24.17
C VAL A 311 -21.98 30.12 22.77
N PRO A 312 -21.47 31.14 22.06
CA PRO A 312 -20.98 31.02 20.70
C PRO A 312 -20.04 29.81 20.59
N SER A 313 -20.47 28.78 19.89
CA SER A 313 -19.63 27.61 19.65
C SER A 313 -18.54 28.02 18.67
N THR A 314 -17.34 28.21 19.14
CA THR A 314 -16.09 28.31 18.35
C THR A 314 -15.77 26.96 17.71
N SER A 315 -16.72 26.29 17.11
CA SER A 315 -16.48 24.95 16.56
C SER A 315 -16.60 24.93 15.05
N ALA A 316 -15.46 25.23 14.41
CA ALA A 316 -15.18 24.72 13.06
C ALA A 316 -15.33 23.17 12.95
N SER A 317 -15.55 22.47 14.06
CA SER A 317 -15.71 21.01 14.12
C SER A 317 -17.13 20.49 13.85
N ALA A 318 -18.16 21.34 13.91
CA ALA A 318 -19.55 20.90 13.72
C ALA A 318 -19.85 20.46 12.27
N GLY A 319 -19.16 21.01 11.27
CA GLY A 319 -19.32 20.62 9.86
C GLY A 319 -18.59 19.35 9.46
N ILE A 320 -17.49 19.02 10.14
CA ILE A 320 -16.63 17.86 9.77
C ILE A 320 -17.33 16.54 10.07
N GLY A 321 -18.00 16.44 11.22
CA GLY A 321 -18.71 15.21 11.62
C GLY A 321 -19.85 14.83 10.67
N LEU A 322 -20.69 15.80 10.27
CA LEU A 322 -21.81 15.57 9.38
C LEU A 322 -21.37 15.24 7.95
N ASN A 323 -20.31 15.87 7.44
CA ASN A 323 -19.76 15.54 6.14
C ASN A 323 -19.19 14.11 6.10
N ASN A 324 -18.49 13.68 7.16
CA ASN A 324 -17.99 12.32 7.28
C ASN A 324 -19.13 11.29 7.30
N ILE A 325 -20.24 11.60 7.99
CA ILE A 325 -21.42 10.71 8.00
C ILE A 325 -22.05 10.62 6.61
N ARG A 326 -22.25 11.74 5.93
CA ARG A 326 -22.81 11.74 4.56
C ARG A 326 -21.95 10.93 3.61
N GLN A 327 -20.63 11.10 3.65
CA GLN A 327 -19.70 10.30 2.86
C GLN A 327 -19.78 8.80 3.22
N ARG A 328 -19.88 8.48 4.51
CA ARG A 328 -20.04 7.10 4.96
C ARG A 328 -21.34 6.48 4.45
N LEU A 329 -22.46 7.19 4.54
CA LEU A 329 -23.75 6.73 4.04
C LEU A 329 -23.73 6.52 2.52
N GLU A 330 -23.11 7.41 1.76
CA GLU A 330 -22.92 7.27 0.31
C GLU A 330 -22.09 6.02 -0.04
N LEU A 331 -20.99 5.78 0.68
CA LEU A 331 -20.15 4.60 0.47
C LEU A 331 -20.87 3.28 0.82
N LEU A 332 -21.72 3.28 1.85
CA LEU A 332 -22.40 2.08 2.34
C LEU A 332 -23.68 1.75 1.58
N TYR A 333 -24.41 2.77 1.12
CA TYR A 333 -25.77 2.61 0.56
C TYR A 333 -25.94 3.20 -0.85
N GLY A 334 -24.92 3.89 -1.40
CA GLY A 334 -24.89 4.34 -2.79
C GLY A 334 -26.10 5.20 -3.19
N GLY A 335 -26.45 6.22 -2.38
CA GLY A 335 -27.60 7.11 -2.66
C GLY A 335 -28.97 6.52 -2.26
N ALA A 336 -29.05 5.29 -1.75
CA ALA A 336 -30.28 4.71 -1.22
C ALA A 336 -30.60 5.12 0.23
N ALA A 337 -29.65 5.77 0.91
CA ALA A 337 -29.86 6.38 2.21
C ALA A 337 -30.28 7.83 2.07
N ASP A 338 -31.26 8.23 2.89
CA ASP A 338 -31.71 9.62 2.98
C ASP A 338 -31.47 10.15 4.39
N LEU A 339 -30.76 11.27 4.51
CA LEU A 339 -30.42 11.93 5.75
C LEU A 339 -30.97 13.37 5.74
N ASP A 340 -32.05 13.56 6.47
CA ASP A 340 -32.66 14.87 6.70
C ASP A 340 -32.35 15.41 8.09
N ILE A 341 -31.92 16.67 8.16
CA ILE A 341 -31.55 17.33 9.39
C ILE A 341 -32.30 18.67 9.48
N ILE A 342 -33.16 18.77 10.47
CA ILE A 342 -33.99 19.95 10.72
C ILE A 342 -33.55 20.61 12.03
N GLN A 343 -33.16 21.87 11.93
CA GLN A 343 -32.81 22.67 13.09
C GLN A 343 -33.85 23.78 13.32
N SER A 344 -34.44 23.78 14.50
CA SER A 344 -35.31 24.83 14.96
C SER A 344 -34.70 25.55 16.17
N PRO A 345 -35.23 26.71 16.63
CA PRO A 345 -34.74 27.39 17.83
C PRO A 345 -34.79 26.56 19.10
N SER A 346 -35.71 25.56 19.18
CA SER A 346 -35.97 24.77 20.38
C SER A 346 -35.50 23.33 20.25
N CYS A 347 -35.36 22.79 19.04
CA CYS A 347 -34.98 21.38 18.85
C CYS A 347 -34.14 21.17 17.58
N TYR A 348 -33.35 20.12 17.61
CA TYR A 348 -32.57 19.60 16.51
C TYR A 348 -33.06 18.17 16.22
N THR A 349 -33.44 17.91 14.99
CA THR A 349 -34.01 16.64 14.55
C THR A 349 -33.12 16.05 13.46
N VAL A 350 -32.77 14.79 13.61
CA VAL A 350 -32.11 13.99 12.59
C VAL A 350 -33.04 12.85 12.22
N ASN A 351 -33.34 12.74 10.92
CA ASN A 351 -34.05 11.60 10.34
C ASN A 351 -33.14 10.90 9.36
N LEU A 352 -32.88 9.63 9.58
CA LEU A 352 -32.11 8.78 8.69
C LEU A 352 -32.98 7.65 8.19
N THR A 353 -33.14 7.56 6.88
CA THR A 353 -33.83 6.45 6.20
C THR A 353 -32.81 5.61 5.44
N ILE A 354 -32.73 4.32 5.73
CA ILE A 354 -31.85 3.37 5.05
C ILE A 354 -32.65 2.18 4.52
N PRO A 355 -32.19 1.54 3.42
CA PRO A 355 -32.82 0.30 2.95
C PRO A 355 -32.59 -0.83 3.96
N ARG A 356 -33.59 -1.69 4.08
CA ARG A 356 -33.51 -2.94 4.87
C ARG A 356 -32.62 -3.94 4.12
N GLN A 357 -31.62 -4.49 4.78
CA GLN A 357 -30.70 -5.51 4.23
C GLN A 357 -30.94 -6.87 4.87
#